data_6cf9f87c4079d13b3dad4fc1a068df2e
#
_entry.id   6cf9f87c4079d13b3dad4fc1a068df2e
#
_cell.length_a   1.000
_cell.length_b   1.000
_cell.length_c   1.000
_cell.angle_alpha   90.00
_cell.angle_beta   90.00
_cell.angle_gamma   90.00
#
_symmetry.space_group_name_H-M   'P 1'
#
loop_
_entity.id
_entity.type
_entity.pdbx_description
1 polymer ?
#
loop_
_entity_poly.entity_id
_entity_poly.type
_entity_poly.pdbx_seq_one_letter_code
_entity_poly.pdbx_strand_id
1 'polypeptide(L)'
;MKSTSKQILKQLGLGKTISQICQDENITRTQFDSWWKSETKSRIPLTNGNKTLLKEGSAQIYRDKWGVPHIYGSDSESLFFAYGYAMAQDRLWQMDYFKRRALGRLSEILGPTEIEQDTVSKTVGMETIAENEINNLPEETLIKLDAFSDGINSLMKQSDLLPIEFDILDYNPEKWTPKDSIAILAEFRWYLTGRLPVIAIPEFAQRTLQNEDLYQEFITGEAENESIVPERYYQKDTSTTKNRGGVVSEPNEGQGSNNWVINASKSQNDAPMVASDPHIAFTSPNCWYEAHFSGAGFNAAGAGYVGFPGIIFGRNENIAWGVTNNICAQRDLYKETADKNNPNLFLYDGKWEKAQAKEVSIKVKNDKDHLINLITTRNGPIVDHLLPSPLKSLGPVSLKWVGFNFSDELTCLLELNKSKNCKEGISSLENWEVPTWSFVIGDNKGDICYQSTGSIPIRNNWNRRFRDGSDPENSWQTFIPKKDMPSIYNPSEGYARSANNRLAPEDFPHPLSGVWNSGYRALRIRQMLESKSNFTREDFAKMQLDVTSMRAVEVLPHLIKSLELSSEQKISDAKSYLKNW
;
A
#
# COMPACT_ATOMS: atom_id res chain seq x y z
N MET A 1 42.99 -13.13 1.87
CA MET A 1 42.03 -13.68 2.84
C MET A 1 42.22 -15.20 2.88
N LYS A 2 42.02 -15.81 4.03
CA LYS A 2 42.13 -17.28 4.21
C LYS A 2 40.82 -17.98 3.85
N SER A 3 39.69 -17.28 4.09
CA SER A 3 38.33 -17.76 3.83
C SER A 3 37.81 -17.29 2.47
N THR A 4 36.83 -18.01 1.90
CA THR A 4 36.11 -17.57 0.71
C THR A 4 35.20 -16.37 1.01
N SER A 5 34.84 -15.59 0.02
CA SER A 5 33.88 -14.49 0.18
C SER A 5 32.60 -14.95 0.87
N LYS A 6 32.05 -16.08 0.45
CA LYS A 6 30.81 -16.64 1.05
C LYS A 6 30.98 -16.96 2.54
N GLN A 7 32.14 -17.50 2.95
CA GLN A 7 32.40 -17.77 4.37
C GLN A 7 32.50 -16.51 5.21
N ILE A 8 33.09 -15.43 4.68
CA ILE A 8 33.19 -14.15 5.36
C ILE A 8 31.81 -13.51 5.48
N LEU A 9 31.00 -13.51 4.40
CA LEU A 9 29.62 -12.97 4.40
C LEU A 9 28.74 -13.71 5.42
N LYS A 10 28.80 -15.04 5.46
CA LYS A 10 28.10 -15.84 6.46
C LYS A 10 28.52 -15.48 7.90
N GLN A 11 29.81 -15.26 8.16
CA GLN A 11 30.26 -14.85 9.49
C GLN A 11 29.75 -13.48 9.89
N LEU A 12 29.66 -12.51 8.95
CA LEU A 12 29.02 -11.21 9.17
C LEU A 12 27.55 -11.38 9.54
N GLY A 13 26.82 -12.23 8.80
CA GLY A 13 25.41 -12.54 9.07
C GLY A 13 25.17 -13.21 10.43
N LEU A 14 26.16 -13.92 10.95
CA LEU A 14 26.15 -14.49 12.32
C LEU A 14 26.54 -13.46 13.41
N GLY A 15 26.70 -12.18 13.05
CA GLY A 15 26.99 -11.11 13.99
C GLY A 15 28.48 -10.87 14.29
N LYS A 16 29.41 -11.54 13.57
CA LYS A 16 30.81 -11.29 13.75
C LYS A 16 31.17 -9.88 13.31
N THR A 17 31.87 -9.14 14.18
CA THR A 17 32.26 -7.76 13.86
C THR A 17 33.33 -7.70 12.78
N ILE A 18 33.41 -6.60 12.05
CA ILE A 18 34.45 -6.38 11.03
C ILE A 18 35.85 -6.50 11.64
N SER A 19 36.06 -6.02 12.87
CA SER A 19 37.34 -6.13 13.57
C SER A 19 37.73 -7.58 13.82
N GLN A 20 36.81 -8.44 14.24
CA GLN A 20 37.04 -9.88 14.39
C GLN A 20 37.38 -10.57 13.07
N ILE A 21 36.64 -10.24 11.99
CA ILE A 21 36.93 -10.73 10.65
C ILE A 21 38.36 -10.35 10.22
N CYS A 22 38.75 -9.09 10.43
CA CYS A 22 40.09 -8.61 10.10
C CYS A 22 41.20 -9.40 10.86
N GLN A 23 40.97 -9.68 12.14
CA GLN A 23 41.91 -10.47 12.96
C GLN A 23 42.05 -11.91 12.46
N ASP A 24 40.94 -12.59 12.22
CA ASP A 24 40.90 -13.98 11.79
C ASP A 24 41.50 -14.18 10.41
N GLU A 25 41.20 -13.26 9.50
CA GLU A 25 41.72 -13.28 8.13
C GLU A 25 43.15 -12.72 8.01
N ASN A 26 43.68 -12.13 9.09
CA ASN A 26 44.96 -11.42 9.11
C ASN A 26 45.07 -10.34 8.04
N ILE A 27 44.07 -9.47 7.98
CA ILE A 27 43.95 -8.33 7.06
C ILE A 27 43.72 -7.03 7.81
N THR A 28 44.07 -5.91 7.18
CA THR A 28 43.77 -4.57 7.70
C THR A 28 42.31 -4.19 7.40
N ARG A 29 41.81 -3.19 8.13
CA ARG A 29 40.49 -2.61 7.83
C ARG A 29 40.41 -2.10 6.38
N THR A 30 41.42 -1.45 5.87
CA THR A 30 41.49 -0.97 4.49
C THR A 30 41.40 -2.10 3.47
N GLN A 31 42.03 -3.25 3.75
CA GLN A 31 41.92 -4.42 2.89
C GLN A 31 40.52 -5.04 2.92
N PHE A 32 39.88 -5.07 4.08
CA PHE A 32 38.48 -5.47 4.20
C PHE A 32 37.54 -4.51 3.40
N ASP A 33 37.67 -3.20 3.54
CA ASP A 33 36.85 -2.22 2.84
C ASP A 33 37.04 -2.32 1.31
N SER A 34 38.27 -2.58 0.86
CA SER A 34 38.54 -2.81 -0.57
C SER A 34 37.89 -4.10 -1.08
N TRP A 35 37.97 -5.18 -0.32
CA TRP A 35 37.29 -6.44 -0.63
C TRP A 35 35.76 -6.25 -0.65
N TRP A 36 35.19 -5.61 0.38
CA TRP A 36 33.75 -5.33 0.45
C TRP A 36 33.26 -4.55 -0.77
N LYS A 37 33.99 -3.51 -1.15
CA LYS A 37 33.68 -2.72 -2.35
C LYS A 37 33.74 -3.55 -3.63
N SER A 38 34.72 -4.43 -3.75
CA SER A 38 34.84 -5.34 -4.90
C SER A 38 33.71 -6.39 -4.91
N GLU A 39 33.41 -6.99 -3.77
CA GLU A 39 32.39 -8.02 -3.62
C GLU A 39 30.99 -7.48 -3.92
N THR A 40 30.65 -6.31 -3.37
CA THR A 40 29.36 -5.66 -3.66
C THR A 40 29.25 -5.23 -5.11
N LYS A 41 30.34 -4.69 -5.69
CA LYS A 41 30.36 -4.25 -7.09
C LYS A 41 30.16 -5.41 -8.07
N SER A 42 30.74 -6.59 -7.79
CA SER A 42 30.63 -7.76 -8.67
C SER A 42 29.21 -8.31 -8.80
N ARG A 43 28.30 -7.93 -7.87
CA ARG A 43 26.89 -8.37 -7.82
C ARG A 43 25.92 -7.35 -8.38
N ILE A 44 26.43 -6.16 -8.76
CA ILE A 44 25.59 -5.11 -9.35
C ILE A 44 25.41 -5.41 -10.84
N PRO A 45 24.16 -5.45 -11.34
CA PRO A 45 23.91 -5.65 -12.76
C PRO A 45 24.41 -4.43 -13.57
N LEU A 46 24.73 -4.64 -14.83
CA LEU A 46 25.07 -3.56 -15.76
C LEU A 46 23.80 -2.75 -16.05
N THR A 47 23.83 -1.46 -15.69
CA THR A 47 22.64 -0.59 -15.73
C THR A 47 22.76 0.58 -16.72
N ASN A 48 23.87 0.70 -17.48
CA ASN A 48 24.13 1.83 -18.33
C ASN A 48 24.08 1.43 -19.82
N GLY A 49 22.96 1.68 -20.48
CA GLY A 49 22.83 1.57 -21.93
C GLY A 49 22.96 0.16 -22.52
N ASN A 50 23.08 -0.86 -21.70
CA ASN A 50 23.27 -2.22 -22.18
C ASN A 50 21.96 -2.82 -22.68
N LYS A 51 22.02 -3.45 -23.84
CA LYS A 51 20.92 -4.16 -24.45
C LYS A 51 21.09 -5.67 -24.21
N THR A 52 20.15 -6.26 -23.49
CA THR A 52 20.13 -7.71 -23.27
C THR A 52 19.04 -8.34 -24.12
N LEU A 53 19.38 -9.36 -24.88
CA LEU A 53 18.43 -10.16 -25.65
C LEU A 53 18.07 -11.42 -24.85
N LEU A 54 16.78 -11.66 -24.70
CA LEU A 54 16.23 -12.80 -23.97
C LEU A 54 15.32 -13.61 -24.90
N LYS A 55 15.03 -14.88 -24.52
CA LYS A 55 14.15 -15.79 -25.28
C LYS A 55 14.47 -15.76 -26.79
N GLU A 56 15.69 -16.09 -27.18
CA GLU A 56 16.11 -16.16 -28.59
C GLU A 56 15.89 -14.86 -29.40
N GLY A 57 15.88 -13.72 -28.71
CA GLY A 57 15.66 -12.41 -29.32
C GLY A 57 14.23 -11.92 -29.34
N SER A 58 13.28 -12.69 -28.81
CA SER A 58 11.87 -12.27 -28.71
C SER A 58 11.61 -11.17 -27.70
N ALA A 59 12.55 -10.95 -26.78
CA ALA A 59 12.49 -9.86 -25.78
C ALA A 59 13.84 -9.15 -25.64
N GLN A 60 13.78 -7.86 -25.30
CA GLN A 60 14.95 -7.00 -25.13
C GLN A 60 14.76 -6.14 -23.89
N ILE A 61 15.85 -5.91 -23.13
CA ILE A 61 15.92 -4.95 -22.05
C ILE A 61 17.01 -3.94 -22.39
N TYR A 62 16.62 -2.69 -22.46
CA TYR A 62 17.55 -1.55 -22.59
C TYR A 62 17.47 -0.71 -21.33
N ARG A 63 18.60 -0.33 -20.74
CA ARG A 63 18.64 0.53 -19.57
C ARG A 63 19.15 1.91 -19.96
N ASP A 64 18.41 2.94 -19.53
CA ASP A 64 18.80 4.32 -19.75
C ASP A 64 19.91 4.76 -18.77
N LYS A 65 20.28 6.03 -18.83
CA LYS A 65 21.32 6.61 -17.96
C LYS A 65 20.97 6.58 -16.46
N TRP A 66 19.71 6.38 -16.11
CA TRP A 66 19.24 6.26 -14.73
C TRP A 66 19.12 4.79 -14.27
N GLY A 67 19.39 3.85 -15.17
CA GLY A 67 19.22 2.42 -14.94
C GLY A 67 17.78 1.94 -15.09
N VAL A 68 16.84 2.79 -15.48
CA VAL A 68 15.44 2.42 -15.71
C VAL A 68 15.36 1.45 -16.88
N PRO A 69 14.76 0.25 -16.71
CA PRO A 69 14.62 -0.71 -17.78
C PRO A 69 13.51 -0.31 -18.76
N HIS A 70 13.87 -0.27 -20.03
CA HIS A 70 12.96 -0.22 -21.17
C HIS A 70 12.88 -1.63 -21.75
N ILE A 71 11.72 -2.25 -21.63
CA ILE A 71 11.47 -3.66 -21.92
C ILE A 71 10.63 -3.77 -23.17
N TYR A 72 11.09 -4.53 -24.15
CA TYR A 72 10.40 -4.75 -25.42
C TYR A 72 10.14 -6.24 -25.62
N GLY A 73 8.92 -6.61 -25.97
CA GLY A 73 8.53 -7.98 -26.26
C GLY A 73 7.78 -8.10 -27.58
N SER A 74 8.05 -9.15 -28.35
CA SER A 74 7.33 -9.43 -29.60
C SER A 74 5.88 -9.88 -29.35
N ASP A 75 5.64 -10.46 -28.20
CA ASP A 75 4.37 -10.98 -27.73
C ASP A 75 4.23 -10.81 -26.22
N SER A 76 3.08 -11.15 -25.65
CA SER A 76 2.78 -10.96 -24.23
C SER A 76 3.70 -11.79 -23.33
N GLU A 77 3.95 -13.05 -23.66
CA GLU A 77 4.80 -13.93 -22.84
C GLU A 77 6.24 -13.42 -22.81
N SER A 78 6.81 -13.05 -23.97
CA SER A 78 8.16 -12.50 -24.07
C SER A 78 8.30 -11.20 -23.30
N LEU A 79 7.28 -10.32 -23.35
CA LEU A 79 7.26 -9.05 -22.65
C LEU A 79 7.27 -9.25 -21.13
N PHE A 80 6.37 -10.07 -20.60
CA PHE A 80 6.28 -10.30 -19.16
C PHE A 80 7.43 -11.16 -18.62
N PHE A 81 7.96 -12.09 -19.43
CA PHE A 81 9.22 -12.77 -19.12
C PHE A 81 10.37 -11.78 -18.91
N ALA A 82 10.55 -10.86 -19.85
CA ALA A 82 11.62 -9.86 -19.73
C ALA A 82 11.39 -8.90 -18.57
N TYR A 83 10.14 -8.58 -18.24
CA TYR A 83 9.81 -7.76 -17.08
C TYR A 83 10.18 -8.45 -15.76
N GLY A 84 9.83 -9.72 -15.59
CA GLY A 84 10.24 -10.51 -14.43
C GLY A 84 11.75 -10.63 -14.30
N TYR A 85 12.43 -10.87 -15.43
CA TYR A 85 13.90 -10.92 -15.46
C TYR A 85 14.53 -9.59 -15.03
N ALA A 86 14.06 -8.45 -15.58
CA ALA A 86 14.59 -7.12 -15.27
C ALA A 86 14.37 -6.75 -13.79
N MET A 87 13.17 -7.02 -13.26
CA MET A 87 12.85 -6.74 -11.86
C MET A 87 13.69 -7.60 -10.91
N ALA A 88 13.85 -8.89 -11.21
CA ALA A 88 14.70 -9.78 -10.41
C ALA A 88 16.19 -9.39 -10.50
N GLN A 89 16.67 -8.93 -11.65
CA GLN A 89 18.03 -8.44 -11.82
C GLN A 89 18.37 -7.30 -10.84
N ASP A 90 17.38 -6.45 -10.55
CA ASP A 90 17.58 -5.28 -9.68
C ASP A 90 17.14 -5.53 -8.23
N ARG A 91 16.18 -6.43 -7.98
CA ARG A 91 15.40 -6.48 -6.74
C ARG A 91 15.19 -7.89 -6.18
N LEU A 92 15.90 -8.91 -6.65
CA LEU A 92 15.62 -10.32 -6.32
C LEU A 92 15.50 -10.58 -4.81
N TRP A 93 16.44 -10.05 -4.00
CA TRP A 93 16.37 -10.26 -2.56
C TRP A 93 15.16 -9.54 -1.93
N GLN A 94 14.86 -8.32 -2.36
CA GLN A 94 13.67 -7.59 -1.90
C GLN A 94 12.38 -8.34 -2.27
N MET A 95 12.33 -8.94 -3.46
CA MET A 95 11.20 -9.76 -3.90
C MET A 95 11.04 -11.00 -3.00
N ASP A 96 12.12 -11.73 -2.70
CA ASP A 96 12.09 -12.87 -1.79
C ASP A 96 11.70 -12.46 -0.36
N TYR A 97 12.19 -11.32 0.12
CA TYR A 97 11.79 -10.75 1.41
C TYR A 97 10.28 -10.44 1.45
N PHE A 98 9.74 -9.78 0.42
CA PHE A 98 8.30 -9.46 0.36
C PHE A 98 7.44 -10.72 0.25
N LYS A 99 7.85 -11.69 -0.56
CA LYS A 99 7.22 -13.01 -0.63
C LYS A 99 7.17 -13.69 0.74
N ARG A 100 8.30 -13.76 1.44
CA ARG A 100 8.36 -14.37 2.78
C ARG A 100 7.53 -13.63 3.80
N ARG A 101 7.55 -12.30 3.78
CA ARG A 101 6.69 -11.47 4.62
C ARG A 101 5.22 -11.76 4.38
N ALA A 102 4.79 -11.81 3.12
CA ALA A 102 3.43 -12.14 2.75
C ALA A 102 3.02 -13.55 3.21
N LEU A 103 3.88 -14.53 3.03
CA LEU A 103 3.61 -15.93 3.39
C LEU A 103 3.81 -16.25 4.88
N GLY A 104 4.25 -15.28 5.70
CA GLY A 104 4.58 -15.51 7.13
C GLY A 104 5.75 -16.47 7.30
N ARG A 105 6.88 -16.19 6.62
CA ARG A 105 8.07 -17.03 6.54
C ARG A 105 9.39 -16.25 6.72
N LEU A 106 9.32 -15.02 7.26
CA LEU A 106 10.54 -14.24 7.53
C LEU A 106 11.40 -14.85 8.62
N SER A 107 10.78 -15.43 9.65
CA SER A 107 11.49 -16.09 10.76
C SER A 107 12.39 -17.24 10.28
N GLU A 108 12.08 -17.88 9.15
CA GLU A 108 12.93 -18.94 8.56
C GLU A 108 14.34 -18.45 8.21
N ILE A 109 14.49 -17.16 7.91
CA ILE A 109 15.76 -16.57 7.45
C ILE A 109 16.31 -15.51 8.40
N LEU A 110 15.46 -14.79 9.13
CA LEU A 110 15.86 -13.69 10.02
C LEU A 110 15.82 -14.06 11.50
N GLY A 111 15.15 -15.14 11.88
CA GLY A 111 15.08 -15.63 13.25
C GLY A 111 13.90 -15.10 14.06
N PRO A 112 13.94 -15.22 15.40
CA PRO A 112 12.76 -15.06 16.26
C PRO A 112 12.18 -13.62 16.31
N THR A 113 12.92 -12.62 15.88
CA THR A 113 12.43 -11.21 15.83
C THR A 113 11.25 -11.03 14.87
N GLU A 114 11.10 -11.93 13.89
CA GLU A 114 10.07 -11.84 12.85
C GLU A 114 8.81 -12.68 13.16
N ILE A 115 8.77 -13.39 14.30
CA ILE A 115 7.62 -14.25 14.66
C ILE A 115 6.32 -13.44 14.71
N GLU A 116 6.35 -12.21 15.23
CA GLU A 116 5.16 -11.36 15.29
C GLU A 116 4.63 -11.03 13.90
N GLN A 117 5.51 -10.63 12.97
CA GLN A 117 5.14 -10.36 11.58
C GLN A 117 4.61 -11.61 10.86
N ASP A 118 5.27 -12.76 11.04
CA ASP A 118 4.83 -14.02 10.46
C ASP A 118 3.47 -14.45 11.04
N THR A 119 3.25 -14.21 12.33
CA THR A 119 1.96 -14.47 12.99
C THR A 119 0.84 -13.64 12.38
N VAL A 120 1.07 -12.35 12.08
CA VAL A 120 0.09 -11.50 11.37
C VAL A 120 -0.27 -12.12 10.02
N SER A 121 0.72 -12.45 9.20
CA SER A 121 0.49 -12.97 7.84
C SER A 121 -0.23 -14.32 7.86
N LYS A 122 0.13 -15.22 8.79
CA LYS A 122 -0.56 -16.52 8.98
C LYS A 122 -1.97 -16.35 9.51
N THR A 123 -2.19 -15.42 10.45
CA THR A 123 -3.53 -15.17 11.03
C THR A 123 -4.49 -14.57 10.01
N VAL A 124 -4.03 -13.59 9.23
CA VAL A 124 -4.83 -13.00 8.15
C VAL A 124 -4.99 -13.97 6.98
N GLY A 125 -4.06 -14.92 6.80
CA GLY A 125 -4.19 -15.98 5.81
C GLY A 125 -3.82 -15.56 4.39
N MET A 126 -2.75 -14.76 4.21
CA MET A 126 -2.31 -14.26 2.90
C MET A 126 -2.06 -15.37 1.88
N GLU A 127 -1.54 -16.51 2.33
CA GLU A 127 -1.32 -17.67 1.48
C GLU A 127 -2.64 -18.24 0.93
N THR A 128 -3.66 -18.38 1.77
CA THR A 128 -5.00 -18.83 1.37
C THR A 128 -5.67 -17.85 0.41
N ILE A 129 -5.50 -16.53 0.65
CA ILE A 129 -6.00 -15.50 -0.27
C ILE A 129 -5.33 -15.67 -1.63
N ALA A 130 -4.01 -15.81 -1.69
CA ALA A 130 -3.27 -15.97 -2.94
C ALA A 130 -3.67 -17.24 -3.70
N GLU A 131 -3.87 -18.36 -3.00
CA GLU A 131 -4.35 -19.63 -3.59
C GLU A 131 -5.75 -19.46 -4.19
N ASN A 132 -6.67 -18.83 -3.46
CA ASN A 132 -8.01 -18.58 -3.97
C ASN A 132 -8.00 -17.68 -5.22
N GLU A 133 -7.14 -16.65 -5.23
CA GLU A 133 -7.06 -15.75 -6.37
C GLU A 133 -6.47 -16.41 -7.61
N ILE A 134 -5.38 -17.15 -7.48
CA ILE A 134 -4.79 -17.91 -8.61
C ILE A 134 -5.82 -18.82 -9.27
N ASN A 135 -6.70 -19.44 -8.48
CA ASN A 135 -7.73 -20.34 -8.99
C ASN A 135 -8.89 -19.61 -9.71
N ASN A 136 -9.01 -18.30 -9.56
CA ASN A 136 -10.11 -17.49 -10.10
C ASN A 136 -9.67 -16.40 -11.08
N LEU A 137 -8.35 -16.16 -11.24
CA LEU A 137 -7.84 -15.19 -12.20
C LEU A 137 -8.15 -15.63 -13.65
N PRO A 138 -8.38 -14.67 -14.57
CA PRO A 138 -8.48 -14.96 -16.00
C PRO A 138 -7.23 -15.66 -16.53
N GLU A 139 -7.41 -16.62 -17.42
CA GLU A 139 -6.32 -17.40 -18.03
C GLU A 139 -5.25 -16.51 -18.68
N GLU A 140 -5.67 -15.45 -19.35
CA GLU A 140 -4.75 -14.48 -19.97
C GLU A 140 -3.85 -13.77 -18.94
N THR A 141 -4.37 -13.47 -17.75
CA THR A 141 -3.59 -12.87 -16.65
C THR A 141 -2.63 -13.91 -16.04
N LEU A 142 -3.06 -15.16 -15.90
CA LEU A 142 -2.20 -16.25 -15.43
C LEU A 142 -1.02 -16.50 -16.37
N ILE A 143 -1.23 -16.53 -17.70
CA ILE A 143 -0.16 -16.66 -18.69
C ILE A 143 0.90 -15.55 -18.51
N LYS A 144 0.47 -14.31 -18.27
CA LYS A 144 1.40 -13.21 -18.01
C LYS A 144 2.18 -13.38 -16.69
N LEU A 145 1.52 -13.86 -15.65
CA LEU A 145 2.16 -14.15 -14.36
C LEU A 145 3.14 -15.34 -14.44
N ASP A 146 2.80 -16.39 -15.19
CA ASP A 146 3.72 -17.50 -15.45
C ASP A 146 4.96 -17.01 -16.19
N ALA A 147 4.79 -16.24 -17.26
CA ALA A 147 5.91 -15.67 -18.02
C ALA A 147 6.79 -14.76 -17.13
N PHE A 148 6.17 -13.93 -16.29
CA PHE A 148 6.89 -13.09 -15.31
C PHE A 148 7.70 -13.94 -14.32
N SER A 149 7.09 -15.01 -13.80
CA SER A 149 7.74 -15.98 -12.90
C SER A 149 8.91 -16.70 -13.58
N ASP A 150 8.75 -17.10 -14.84
CA ASP A 150 9.81 -17.73 -15.62
C ASP A 150 10.98 -16.80 -15.89
N GLY A 151 10.73 -15.51 -16.08
CA GLY A 151 11.77 -14.48 -16.20
C GLY A 151 12.62 -14.40 -14.93
N ILE A 152 11.99 -14.35 -13.76
CA ILE A 152 12.66 -14.34 -12.45
C ILE A 152 13.51 -15.60 -12.28
N ASN A 153 12.91 -16.77 -12.54
CA ASN A 153 13.56 -18.07 -12.42
C ASN A 153 14.75 -18.20 -13.40
N SER A 154 14.62 -17.65 -14.60
CA SER A 154 15.69 -17.63 -15.58
C SER A 154 16.89 -16.81 -15.10
N LEU A 155 16.67 -15.64 -14.50
CA LEU A 155 17.73 -14.86 -13.88
C LEU A 155 18.43 -15.65 -12.79
N MET A 156 17.68 -16.24 -11.85
CA MET A 156 18.28 -17.01 -10.74
C MET A 156 19.16 -18.16 -11.26
N LYS A 157 18.73 -18.83 -12.34
CA LYS A 157 19.49 -19.95 -12.95
C LYS A 157 20.75 -19.47 -13.68
N GLN A 158 20.73 -18.28 -14.26
CA GLN A 158 21.84 -17.75 -15.07
C GLN A 158 22.86 -16.96 -14.25
N SER A 159 22.53 -16.58 -13.02
CA SER A 159 23.40 -15.77 -12.18
C SER A 159 24.43 -16.63 -11.44
N ASP A 160 25.72 -16.40 -11.70
CA ASP A 160 26.80 -17.01 -10.92
C ASP A 160 26.86 -16.47 -9.48
N LEU A 161 26.50 -15.20 -9.29
CA LEU A 161 26.43 -14.50 -8.01
C LEU A 161 25.04 -13.88 -7.81
N LEU A 162 24.38 -14.28 -6.74
CA LEU A 162 23.12 -13.68 -6.30
C LEU A 162 23.37 -12.42 -5.46
N PRO A 163 22.34 -11.59 -5.18
CA PRO A 163 22.42 -10.50 -4.21
C PRO A 163 23.12 -10.93 -2.90
N ILE A 164 23.91 -10.02 -2.34
CA ILE A 164 24.82 -10.31 -1.24
C ILE A 164 24.10 -10.80 0.02
N GLU A 165 22.85 -10.40 0.19
CA GLU A 165 22.01 -10.75 1.32
C GLU A 165 21.78 -12.25 1.44
N PHE A 166 21.71 -12.99 0.32
CA PHE A 166 21.56 -14.45 0.34
C PHE A 166 22.75 -15.15 0.98
N ASP A 167 23.97 -14.69 0.69
CA ASP A 167 25.18 -15.24 1.31
C ASP A 167 25.37 -14.78 2.76
N ILE A 168 24.98 -13.52 3.09
CA ILE A 168 25.02 -13.02 4.47
C ILE A 168 24.06 -13.82 5.34
N LEU A 169 22.85 -14.08 4.85
CA LEU A 169 21.81 -14.81 5.58
C LEU A 169 21.94 -16.34 5.44
N ASP A 170 22.87 -16.82 4.62
CA ASP A 170 23.18 -18.24 4.41
C ASP A 170 21.95 -19.06 3.96
N TYR A 171 21.27 -18.61 2.91
CA TYR A 171 20.18 -19.35 2.26
C TYR A 171 20.15 -19.10 0.76
N ASN A 172 19.38 -19.89 0.02
CA ASN A 172 19.14 -19.69 -1.42
C ASN A 172 17.67 -19.35 -1.66
N PRO A 173 17.37 -18.51 -2.67
CA PRO A 173 16.00 -18.25 -3.05
C PRO A 173 15.34 -19.52 -3.60
N GLU A 174 14.05 -19.66 -3.32
CA GLU A 174 13.21 -20.72 -3.87
C GLU A 174 12.72 -20.34 -5.27
N LYS A 175 12.29 -21.33 -6.06
CA LYS A 175 11.63 -21.09 -7.35
C LYS A 175 10.45 -20.14 -7.14
N TRP A 176 10.37 -19.12 -7.99
CA TRP A 176 9.25 -18.18 -8.02
C TRP A 176 8.05 -18.76 -8.76
N THR A 177 6.85 -18.51 -8.25
CA THR A 177 5.58 -18.95 -8.83
C THR A 177 4.60 -17.77 -8.93
N PRO A 178 3.56 -17.84 -9.78
CA PRO A 178 2.47 -16.86 -9.80
C PRO A 178 1.87 -16.57 -8.42
N LYS A 179 1.72 -17.60 -7.57
CA LYS A 179 1.22 -17.46 -6.20
C LYS A 179 2.06 -16.49 -5.38
N ASP A 180 3.38 -16.46 -5.57
CA ASP A 180 4.27 -15.58 -4.81
C ASP A 180 3.99 -14.11 -5.12
N SER A 181 3.76 -13.77 -6.39
CA SER A 181 3.37 -12.41 -6.82
C SER A 181 2.00 -12.01 -6.27
N ILE A 182 1.03 -12.91 -6.28
CA ILE A 182 -0.30 -12.63 -5.73
C ILE A 182 -0.27 -12.55 -4.20
N ALA A 183 0.55 -13.32 -3.51
CA ALA A 183 0.73 -13.20 -2.07
C ALA A 183 1.30 -11.80 -1.68
N ILE A 184 2.26 -11.30 -2.46
CA ILE A 184 2.78 -9.92 -2.28
C ILE A 184 1.67 -8.89 -2.50
N LEU A 185 0.83 -9.07 -3.52
CA LEU A 185 -0.30 -8.18 -3.78
C LEU A 185 -1.31 -8.22 -2.62
N ALA A 186 -1.64 -9.39 -2.09
CA ALA A 186 -2.52 -9.55 -0.92
C ALA A 186 -1.93 -8.86 0.33
N GLU A 187 -0.62 -8.99 0.57
CA GLU A 187 0.07 -8.30 1.67
C GLU A 187 0.07 -6.79 1.49
N PHE A 188 0.26 -6.29 0.26
CA PHE A 188 0.17 -4.86 -0.03
C PHE A 188 -1.23 -4.30 0.23
N ARG A 189 -2.30 -5.04 -0.13
CA ARG A 189 -3.69 -4.68 0.26
C ARG A 189 -3.86 -4.60 1.77
N TRP A 190 -3.31 -5.57 2.49
CA TRP A 190 -3.33 -5.59 3.95
C TRP A 190 -2.59 -4.39 4.54
N TYR A 191 -1.41 -4.08 4.04
CA TYR A 191 -0.65 -2.89 4.43
C TYR A 191 -1.48 -1.61 4.29
N LEU A 192 -2.24 -1.49 3.20
CA LEU A 192 -3.05 -0.30 2.93
C LEU A 192 -4.37 -0.26 3.71
N THR A 193 -4.99 -1.39 4.01
CA THR A 193 -6.36 -1.45 4.52
C THR A 193 -6.50 -2.16 5.88
N GLY A 194 -5.58 -3.01 6.28
CA GLY A 194 -5.63 -3.78 7.53
C GLY A 194 -5.65 -2.88 8.77
N ARG A 195 -4.69 -2.04 8.91
CA ARG A 195 -4.59 -0.91 9.87
C ARG A 195 -5.43 -1.06 11.15
N LEU A 196 -5.24 -2.16 11.89
CA LEU A 196 -6.01 -2.46 13.10
C LEU A 196 -6.03 -1.30 14.12
N PRO A 197 -4.95 -0.52 14.32
CA PRO A 197 -4.96 0.64 15.23
C PRO A 197 -6.03 1.68 14.90
N VAL A 198 -6.44 1.81 13.63
CA VAL A 198 -7.49 2.76 13.20
C VAL A 198 -8.87 2.46 13.80
N ILE A 199 -9.13 1.21 14.18
CA ILE A 199 -10.35 0.80 14.90
C ILE A 199 -10.06 0.67 16.39
N ALA A 200 -8.89 0.15 16.74
CA ALA A 200 -8.48 -0.08 18.11
C ALA A 200 -8.35 1.21 18.94
N ILE A 201 -7.77 2.28 18.36
CA ILE A 201 -7.63 3.57 19.04
C ILE A 201 -8.99 4.20 19.39
N PRO A 202 -9.96 4.33 18.47
CA PRO A 202 -11.30 4.80 18.80
C PRO A 202 -12.01 3.95 19.86
N GLU A 203 -11.92 2.63 19.79
CA GLU A 203 -12.47 1.73 20.80
C GLU A 203 -11.86 2.00 22.19
N PHE A 204 -10.53 2.14 22.25
CA PHE A 204 -9.83 2.45 23.50
C PHE A 204 -10.18 3.85 24.04
N ALA A 205 -10.23 4.84 23.15
CA ALA A 205 -10.56 6.22 23.53
C ALA A 205 -11.95 6.31 24.15
N GLN A 206 -12.95 5.69 23.55
CA GLN A 206 -14.30 5.72 24.10
C GLN A 206 -14.39 5.03 25.46
N ARG A 207 -13.75 3.88 25.64
CA ARG A 207 -13.70 3.18 26.93
C ARG A 207 -13.02 3.99 28.02
N THR A 208 -12.03 4.78 27.65
CA THR A 208 -11.25 5.61 28.57
C THR A 208 -11.96 6.90 28.94
N LEU A 209 -12.50 7.59 27.94
CA LEU A 209 -13.14 8.90 28.13
C LEU A 209 -14.51 8.77 28.84
N GLN A 210 -15.26 7.70 28.58
CA GLN A 210 -16.60 7.45 29.14
C GLN A 210 -17.57 8.64 29.00
N ASN A 211 -17.33 9.49 28.02
CA ASN A 211 -18.08 10.71 27.69
C ASN A 211 -18.17 10.82 26.18
N GLU A 212 -19.39 10.81 25.66
CA GLU A 212 -19.60 10.80 24.19
C GLU A 212 -19.19 12.11 23.54
N ASP A 213 -19.41 13.26 24.17
CA ASP A 213 -19.05 14.56 23.61
C ASP A 213 -17.52 14.68 23.49
N LEU A 214 -16.78 14.32 24.54
CA LEU A 214 -15.31 14.27 24.49
C LEU A 214 -14.80 13.26 23.47
N TYR A 215 -15.49 12.12 23.32
CA TYR A 215 -15.13 11.15 22.31
C TYR A 215 -15.34 11.69 20.89
N GLN A 216 -16.45 12.36 20.63
CA GLN A 216 -16.72 12.99 19.33
C GLN A 216 -15.70 14.09 19.03
N GLU A 217 -15.34 14.93 19.99
CA GLU A 217 -14.26 15.92 19.83
C GLU A 217 -12.92 15.26 19.51
N PHE A 218 -12.60 14.13 20.18
CA PHE A 218 -11.35 13.40 19.96
C PHE A 218 -11.25 12.83 18.54
N ILE A 219 -12.37 12.30 17.98
CA ILE A 219 -12.37 11.66 16.66
C ILE A 219 -12.64 12.62 15.49
N THR A 220 -12.95 13.89 15.78
CA THR A 220 -13.27 14.92 14.79
C THR A 220 -12.08 15.86 14.63
N GLY A 221 -11.66 16.13 13.42
CA GLY A 221 -10.54 17.06 13.15
C GLY A 221 -10.31 17.15 11.65
N GLU A 222 -11.11 17.96 10.96
CA GLU A 222 -11.14 18.02 9.51
C GLU A 222 -11.14 19.47 9.03
N ALA A 223 -10.35 19.76 8.00
CA ALA A 223 -10.45 21.02 7.30
C ALA A 223 -11.79 21.10 6.59
N GLU A 224 -12.49 22.21 6.72
CA GLU A 224 -13.82 22.40 6.16
C GLU A 224 -13.80 22.38 4.61
N ASN A 225 -14.86 21.84 4.02
CA ASN A 225 -15.12 21.86 2.57
C ASN A 225 -14.05 21.21 1.68
N GLU A 226 -13.28 20.28 2.20
CA GLU A 226 -12.20 19.60 1.47
C GLU A 226 -12.57 18.17 1.02
N SER A 227 -13.82 17.92 0.67
CA SER A 227 -14.23 16.66 0.03
C SER A 227 -13.67 16.55 -1.40
N ILE A 228 -13.34 15.31 -1.84
CA ILE A 228 -12.83 15.05 -3.19
C ILE A 228 -13.90 15.31 -4.23
N VAL A 229 -15.11 14.74 -4.02
CA VAL A 229 -16.29 14.93 -4.86
C VAL A 229 -17.23 15.92 -4.17
N PRO A 230 -17.31 17.20 -4.62
CA PRO A 230 -18.22 18.20 -4.06
C PRO A 230 -19.69 17.90 -4.37
N GLU A 231 -20.60 18.46 -3.58
CA GLU A 231 -22.05 18.26 -3.68
C GLU A 231 -22.63 18.47 -5.09
N ARG A 232 -22.06 19.36 -5.90
CA ARG A 232 -22.55 19.66 -7.25
C ARG A 232 -22.39 18.51 -8.27
N TYR A 233 -21.67 17.44 -7.92
CA TYR A 233 -21.41 16.30 -8.80
C TYR A 233 -22.32 15.09 -8.55
N TYR A 234 -23.27 15.15 -7.60
CA TYR A 234 -24.23 14.09 -7.32
C TYR A 234 -25.58 14.64 -6.85
N GLN A 235 -26.61 13.80 -6.93
CA GLN A 235 -27.92 14.13 -6.34
C GLN A 235 -27.90 13.83 -4.85
N LYS A 236 -28.23 14.81 -4.02
CA LYS A 236 -28.28 14.66 -2.56
C LYS A 236 -29.38 13.69 -2.13
N ASP A 237 -29.05 12.80 -1.21
CA ASP A 237 -30.04 12.07 -0.44
C ASP A 237 -30.35 12.82 0.86
N THR A 238 -31.54 13.39 0.93
CA THR A 238 -32.01 14.11 2.13
C THR A 238 -32.70 13.19 3.14
N SER A 239 -32.87 11.89 2.83
CA SER A 239 -33.64 10.93 3.63
C SER A 239 -32.81 10.16 4.66
N THR A 240 -31.49 10.15 4.57
CA THR A 240 -30.63 9.32 5.40
C THR A 240 -30.14 10.01 6.66
N THR A 241 -30.34 9.36 7.80
CA THR A 241 -29.65 9.66 9.06
C THR A 241 -28.20 9.21 8.98
N LYS A 242 -27.30 10.06 9.42
CA LYS A 242 -25.93 10.14 8.97
C LYS A 242 -24.94 9.71 10.03
N ASN A 243 -24.34 8.56 9.85
CA ASN A 243 -23.13 8.24 10.59
C ASN A 243 -22.10 7.65 9.61
N ARG A 244 -21.21 8.49 9.11
CA ARG A 244 -20.52 8.28 7.85
C ARG A 244 -19.00 8.43 7.91
N GLY A 245 -18.44 7.98 8.98
CA GLY A 245 -17.00 8.07 9.11
C GLY A 245 -16.55 9.43 9.64
N GLY A 246 -15.33 9.52 9.95
CA GLY A 246 -14.72 10.70 10.49
C GLY A 246 -13.23 10.69 10.20
N VAL A 247 -12.56 11.75 10.53
CA VAL A 247 -11.15 11.94 10.30
C VAL A 247 -10.37 11.48 11.51
N VAL A 248 -9.35 10.63 11.31
CA VAL A 248 -8.31 10.41 12.30
C VAL A 248 -7.14 11.29 11.92
N SER A 249 -6.80 12.19 12.81
CA SER A 249 -5.52 12.89 12.77
C SER A 249 -4.41 11.86 12.98
N GLU A 250 -3.72 11.48 11.91
CA GLU A 250 -2.51 10.68 12.06
C GLU A 250 -1.39 11.55 12.63
N PRO A 251 -0.51 11.01 13.49
CA PRO A 251 0.59 11.75 14.08
C PRO A 251 1.56 12.33 13.04
N ASN A 252 1.61 11.74 11.85
CA ASN A 252 2.46 12.14 10.74
C ASN A 252 1.61 12.58 9.55
N GLU A 253 1.29 13.86 9.46
CA GLU A 253 0.54 14.45 8.33
C GLU A 253 1.20 14.22 6.96
N GLY A 254 2.50 13.98 6.93
CA GLY A 254 3.24 13.67 5.70
C GLY A 254 3.03 12.25 5.18
N GLN A 255 2.47 11.33 5.99
CA GLN A 255 2.14 9.99 5.54
C GLN A 255 0.83 10.00 4.75
N GLY A 256 0.77 9.20 3.69
CA GLY A 256 -0.39 9.09 2.83
C GLY A 256 0.00 9.12 1.37
N SER A 257 -0.72 9.87 0.56
CA SER A 257 -0.39 10.09 -0.86
C SER A 257 -1.09 11.35 -1.35
N ASN A 258 -0.56 11.94 -2.41
CA ASN A 258 -1.24 13.00 -3.15
C ASN A 258 -1.40 12.60 -4.61
N ASN A 259 -2.48 12.99 -5.24
CA ASN A 259 -2.58 13.03 -6.68
C ASN A 259 -3.43 14.22 -7.14
N TRP A 260 -3.16 14.70 -8.34
CA TRP A 260 -3.99 15.69 -9.00
C TRP A 260 -3.86 15.60 -10.52
N VAL A 261 -4.90 16.06 -11.20
CA VAL A 261 -4.94 16.20 -12.66
C VAL A 261 -5.50 17.57 -13.01
N ILE A 262 -4.94 18.22 -14.01
CA ILE A 262 -5.48 19.45 -14.62
C ILE A 262 -5.83 19.19 -16.08
N ASN A 263 -6.85 19.91 -16.57
CA ASN A 263 -7.21 19.86 -17.98
C ASN A 263 -6.31 20.76 -18.86
N ALA A 264 -6.50 20.70 -20.17
CA ALA A 264 -5.75 21.46 -21.16
C ALA A 264 -5.79 22.98 -20.90
N SER A 265 -6.94 23.55 -20.47
CA SER A 265 -7.08 24.99 -20.25
C SER A 265 -6.24 25.55 -19.10
N LYS A 266 -5.79 24.68 -18.19
CA LYS A 266 -4.89 25.04 -17.09
C LYS A 266 -3.41 24.73 -17.36
N SER A 267 -3.09 24.07 -18.48
CA SER A 267 -1.74 23.62 -18.84
C SER A 267 -1.12 24.54 -19.90
N GLN A 268 0.17 24.78 -19.77
CA GLN A 268 0.94 25.54 -20.77
C GLN A 268 0.98 24.85 -22.15
N ASN A 269 0.85 23.53 -22.18
CA ASN A 269 1.01 22.73 -23.38
C ASN A 269 -0.33 22.33 -24.04
N ASP A 270 -1.44 22.93 -23.63
CA ASP A 270 -2.80 22.62 -24.11
C ASP A 270 -3.14 21.12 -24.02
N ALA A 271 -2.60 20.43 -23.01
CA ALA A 271 -2.81 19.01 -22.75
C ALA A 271 -2.97 18.77 -21.24
N PRO A 272 -3.78 17.79 -20.80
CA PRO A 272 -3.87 17.41 -19.39
C PRO A 272 -2.53 17.05 -18.79
N MET A 273 -2.35 17.37 -17.52
CA MET A 273 -1.17 16.99 -16.74
C MET A 273 -1.61 16.26 -15.48
N VAL A 274 -0.91 15.17 -15.14
CA VAL A 274 -1.17 14.35 -13.96
C VAL A 274 0.07 14.35 -13.05
N ALA A 275 -0.17 14.44 -11.74
CA ALA A 275 0.83 14.13 -10.73
C ALA A 275 0.34 12.99 -9.84
N SER A 276 1.28 12.12 -9.45
CA SER A 276 1.07 11.07 -8.46
C SER A 276 2.25 11.06 -7.49
N ASP A 277 1.95 11.12 -6.21
CA ASP A 277 2.92 11.35 -5.15
C ASP A 277 2.62 10.43 -3.95
N PRO A 278 2.91 9.11 -4.08
CA PRO A 278 2.63 8.13 -3.03
C PRO A 278 3.65 8.23 -1.89
N HIS A 279 3.17 8.49 -0.68
CA HIS A 279 3.98 8.56 0.54
C HIS A 279 3.92 7.23 1.30
N ILE A 280 4.64 6.24 0.82
CA ILE A 280 4.90 4.99 1.54
C ILE A 280 6.20 5.13 2.33
N ALA A 281 6.41 4.27 3.34
CA ALA A 281 7.59 4.33 4.18
C ALA A 281 8.89 4.45 3.36
N PHE A 282 9.73 5.42 3.74
CA PHE A 282 11.06 5.59 3.14
C PHE A 282 11.96 4.45 3.60
N THR A 283 12.09 3.44 2.76
CA THR A 283 12.99 2.30 2.96
C THR A 283 14.05 2.27 1.88
N SER A 284 15.15 1.61 2.14
CA SER A 284 16.18 1.31 1.15
C SER A 284 16.39 -0.21 1.11
N PRO A 285 16.11 -0.86 -0.04
CA PRO A 285 15.56 -0.29 -1.28
C PRO A 285 14.08 0.08 -1.16
N ASN A 286 13.63 1.02 -2.01
CA ASN A 286 12.23 1.45 -2.08
C ASN A 286 11.32 0.36 -2.66
N CYS A 287 10.04 0.34 -2.27
CA CYS A 287 9.06 -0.64 -2.78
C CYS A 287 8.58 -0.38 -4.22
N TRP A 288 8.82 0.82 -4.75
CA TRP A 288 8.46 1.17 -6.12
C TRP A 288 9.57 0.76 -7.10
N TYR A 289 9.16 0.23 -8.24
CA TYR A 289 10.04 -0.16 -9.33
C TYR A 289 9.63 0.58 -10.60
N GLU A 290 10.47 1.51 -11.05
CA GLU A 290 10.25 2.26 -12.27
C GLU A 290 10.63 1.42 -13.48
N ALA A 291 9.73 1.35 -14.48
CA ALA A 291 9.94 0.61 -15.71
C ALA A 291 9.14 1.22 -16.87
N HIS A 292 9.60 0.95 -18.08
CA HIS A 292 8.84 1.10 -19.30
C HIS A 292 8.74 -0.27 -19.99
N PHE A 293 7.55 -0.67 -20.42
CA PHE A 293 7.38 -1.89 -21.20
C PHE A 293 6.51 -1.65 -22.42
N SER A 294 6.94 -2.22 -23.56
CA SER A 294 6.33 -2.00 -24.87
C SER A 294 6.26 -3.30 -25.67
N GLY A 295 5.11 -3.57 -26.25
CA GLY A 295 4.78 -4.77 -27.04
C GLY A 295 3.45 -5.37 -26.62
N ALA A 296 2.88 -6.23 -27.44
CA ALA A 296 1.62 -6.91 -27.18
C ALA A 296 0.45 -5.99 -26.78
N GLY A 297 0.38 -4.80 -27.37
CA GLY A 297 -0.65 -3.80 -27.07
C GLY A 297 -0.34 -2.90 -25.86
N PHE A 298 0.79 -3.10 -25.20
CA PHE A 298 1.28 -2.21 -24.13
C PHE A 298 2.29 -1.20 -24.70
N ASN A 299 2.30 -0.01 -24.12
CA ASN A 299 3.38 0.97 -24.20
C ASN A 299 3.30 1.88 -22.96
N ALA A 300 3.57 1.29 -21.79
CA ALA A 300 3.35 1.93 -20.50
C ALA A 300 4.66 2.18 -19.77
N ALA A 301 4.76 3.36 -19.13
CA ALA A 301 5.90 3.78 -18.32
C ALA A 301 5.42 4.38 -16.99
N GLY A 302 6.14 4.11 -15.93
CA GLY A 302 5.84 4.60 -14.60
C GLY A 302 6.38 3.68 -13.52
N ALA A 303 5.73 3.62 -12.36
CA ALA A 303 6.16 2.79 -11.27
C ALA A 303 5.13 1.71 -10.92
N GLY A 304 5.62 0.48 -10.75
CA GLY A 304 4.93 -0.67 -10.21
C GLY A 304 5.43 -1.00 -8.80
N TYR A 305 4.79 -1.94 -8.15
CA TYR A 305 5.24 -2.48 -6.87
C TYR A 305 6.16 -3.69 -7.10
N VAL A 306 7.24 -3.78 -6.30
CA VAL A 306 8.19 -4.90 -6.43
C VAL A 306 7.50 -6.22 -6.12
N GLY A 307 7.62 -7.19 -7.04
CA GLY A 307 7.15 -8.56 -6.87
C GLY A 307 5.96 -8.97 -7.74
N PHE A 308 5.27 -8.02 -8.40
CA PHE A 308 4.24 -8.34 -9.40
C PHE A 308 4.29 -7.38 -10.59
N PRO A 309 3.82 -7.78 -11.78
CA PRO A 309 3.90 -6.97 -12.99
C PRO A 309 2.81 -5.90 -13.05
N GLY A 310 3.10 -4.78 -13.72
CA GLY A 310 2.17 -3.70 -14.01
C GLY A 310 2.59 -2.35 -13.46
N ILE A 311 2.14 -1.28 -14.13
CA ILE A 311 2.38 0.11 -13.72
C ILE A 311 1.18 0.60 -12.91
N ILE A 312 1.40 0.86 -11.62
CA ILE A 312 0.36 1.34 -10.70
C ILE A 312 0.04 2.81 -10.92
N PHE A 313 1.06 3.63 -11.15
CA PHE A 313 0.90 5.04 -11.53
C PHE A 313 1.92 5.40 -12.61
N GLY A 314 1.48 6.12 -13.62
CA GLY A 314 2.30 6.40 -14.78
C GLY A 314 1.51 6.89 -15.99
N ARG A 315 1.96 6.50 -17.16
CA ARG A 315 1.32 6.84 -18.43
C ARG A 315 1.51 5.77 -19.48
N ASN A 316 0.65 5.81 -20.49
CA ASN A 316 0.89 5.22 -21.80
C ASN A 316 0.87 6.31 -22.88
N GLU A 317 0.64 5.97 -24.14
CA GLU A 317 0.57 6.91 -25.26
C GLU A 317 -0.67 7.80 -25.21
N ASN A 318 -1.72 7.36 -24.53
CA ASN A 318 -3.05 7.93 -24.60
C ASN A 318 -3.50 8.59 -23.29
N ILE A 319 -3.16 7.97 -22.16
CA ILE A 319 -3.58 8.42 -20.83
C ILE A 319 -2.38 8.52 -19.87
N ALA A 320 -2.52 9.39 -18.88
CA ALA A 320 -1.71 9.36 -17.66
C ALA A 320 -2.63 9.18 -16.46
N TRP A 321 -2.15 8.46 -15.44
CA TRP A 321 -2.93 8.19 -14.23
C TRP A 321 -2.08 8.27 -12.96
N GLY A 322 -2.72 8.71 -11.88
CA GLY A 322 -2.16 8.77 -10.55
C GLY A 322 -3.10 8.19 -9.52
N VAL A 323 -2.57 7.69 -8.41
CA VAL A 323 -3.34 7.00 -7.39
C VAL A 323 -3.10 7.56 -5.99
N THR A 324 -4.15 7.52 -5.15
CA THR A 324 -4.02 7.63 -3.69
C THR A 324 -4.90 6.59 -3.02
N ASN A 325 -4.57 6.19 -1.79
CA ASN A 325 -5.48 5.39 -0.97
C ASN A 325 -6.62 6.30 -0.47
N ASN A 326 -7.88 5.94 -0.71
CA ASN A 326 -9.02 6.73 -0.25
C ASN A 326 -9.54 6.32 1.15
N ILE A 327 -8.92 5.33 1.77
CA ILE A 327 -9.06 4.91 3.18
C ILE A 327 -10.53 4.68 3.60
N CYS A 328 -11.37 4.18 2.71
CA CYS A 328 -12.70 3.71 3.11
C CYS A 328 -12.60 2.46 3.99
N ALA A 329 -13.59 2.29 4.85
CA ALA A 329 -13.61 1.19 5.80
C ALA A 329 -13.98 -0.14 5.13
N GLN A 330 -12.97 -0.87 4.67
CA GLN A 330 -13.08 -2.19 4.06
C GLN A 330 -12.92 -3.33 5.08
N ARG A 331 -12.93 -3.03 6.37
CA ARG A 331 -12.80 -3.97 7.48
C ARG A 331 -13.61 -3.54 8.69
N ASP A 332 -13.97 -4.53 9.50
CA ASP A 332 -14.53 -4.34 10.83
C ASP A 332 -13.92 -5.33 11.80
N LEU A 333 -13.90 -4.97 13.07
CA LEU A 333 -13.55 -5.85 14.18
C LEU A 333 -14.83 -6.20 14.97
N TYR A 334 -15.06 -7.50 15.18
CA TYR A 334 -16.22 -7.99 15.89
C TYR A 334 -15.79 -8.59 17.24
N LYS A 335 -16.38 -8.08 18.33
CA LYS A 335 -16.24 -8.71 19.63
C LYS A 335 -17.12 -9.95 19.66
N GLU A 336 -16.50 -11.09 19.78
CA GLU A 336 -17.18 -12.38 19.78
C GLU A 336 -17.59 -12.79 21.19
N THR A 337 -18.70 -13.50 21.29
CA THR A 337 -19.15 -14.13 22.54
C THR A 337 -18.83 -15.62 22.45
N ALA A 338 -17.81 -16.08 23.18
CA ALA A 338 -17.41 -17.47 23.23
C ALA A 338 -18.16 -18.22 24.37
N ASP A 339 -18.44 -19.51 24.18
CA ASP A 339 -18.97 -20.37 25.21
C ASP A 339 -17.93 -20.61 26.30
N LYS A 340 -18.36 -20.55 27.57
CA LYS A 340 -17.46 -20.68 28.73
C LYS A 340 -16.83 -22.07 28.88
N ASN A 341 -17.53 -23.11 28.39
CA ASN A 341 -17.10 -24.50 28.50
C ASN A 341 -16.44 -25.02 27.23
N ASN A 342 -16.65 -24.35 26.09
CA ASN A 342 -16.07 -24.71 24.81
C ASN A 342 -15.61 -23.46 24.03
N PRO A 343 -14.34 -23.07 24.12
CA PRO A 343 -13.81 -21.84 23.50
C PRO A 343 -13.86 -21.83 21.97
N ASN A 344 -14.25 -22.92 21.34
CA ASN A 344 -14.43 -23.00 19.88
C ASN A 344 -15.92 -22.84 19.47
N LEU A 345 -16.83 -22.55 20.39
CA LEU A 345 -18.23 -22.22 20.12
C LEU A 345 -18.46 -20.73 20.32
N PHE A 346 -19.03 -20.07 19.32
CA PHE A 346 -19.32 -18.64 19.31
C PHE A 346 -20.82 -18.40 19.09
N LEU A 347 -21.39 -17.45 19.82
CA LEU A 347 -22.80 -17.09 19.72
C LEU A 347 -23.06 -16.24 18.46
N TYR A 348 -24.09 -16.59 17.70
CA TYR A 348 -24.62 -15.78 16.59
C TYR A 348 -26.12 -16.00 16.45
N ASP A 349 -26.91 -14.95 16.43
CA ASP A 349 -28.39 -14.99 16.31
C ASP A 349 -29.03 -16.00 17.30
N GLY A 350 -28.60 -15.95 18.56
CA GLY A 350 -29.06 -16.83 19.61
C GLY A 350 -28.62 -18.30 19.51
N LYS A 351 -27.75 -18.66 18.57
CA LYS A 351 -27.26 -20.03 18.35
C LYS A 351 -25.75 -20.12 18.52
N TRP A 352 -25.28 -21.26 19.04
CA TRP A 352 -23.85 -21.55 19.14
C TRP A 352 -23.34 -22.17 17.85
N GLU A 353 -22.38 -21.50 17.20
CA GLU A 353 -21.72 -21.97 16.00
C GLU A 353 -20.29 -22.39 16.31
N LYS A 354 -19.85 -23.50 15.71
CA LYS A 354 -18.49 -24.02 15.87
C LYS A 354 -17.53 -23.29 14.92
N ALA A 355 -16.50 -22.67 15.49
CA ALA A 355 -15.41 -22.09 14.72
C ALA A 355 -14.50 -23.17 14.12
N GLN A 356 -13.82 -22.83 13.05
CA GLN A 356 -12.72 -23.62 12.50
C GLN A 356 -11.46 -23.34 13.31
N ALA A 357 -10.78 -24.41 13.75
CA ALA A 357 -9.50 -24.30 14.45
C ALA A 357 -8.42 -25.06 13.68
N LYS A 358 -7.25 -24.43 13.50
CA LYS A 358 -6.11 -25.02 12.80
C LYS A 358 -4.83 -24.63 13.53
N GLU A 359 -4.01 -25.62 13.89
CA GLU A 359 -2.66 -25.37 14.36
C GLU A 359 -1.72 -25.14 13.16
N VAL A 360 -0.90 -24.11 13.24
CA VAL A 360 0.07 -23.72 12.22
C VAL A 360 1.44 -23.56 12.87
N SER A 361 2.48 -24.14 12.24
CA SER A 361 3.87 -23.99 12.65
C SER A 361 4.55 -22.87 11.85
N ILE A 362 5.17 -21.94 12.56
CA ILE A 362 6.09 -20.93 12.01
C ILE A 362 7.51 -21.42 12.25
N LYS A 363 8.23 -21.70 11.18
CA LYS A 363 9.65 -22.12 11.27
C LYS A 363 10.53 -20.94 11.66
N VAL A 364 11.46 -21.18 12.58
CA VAL A 364 12.34 -20.13 13.10
C VAL A 364 13.81 -20.53 12.93
N LYS A 365 14.59 -19.67 12.26
CA LYS A 365 16.04 -19.91 12.06
C LYS A 365 16.76 -20.07 13.38
N ASN A 366 17.47 -21.18 13.54
CA ASN A 366 18.27 -21.52 14.71
C ASN A 366 17.47 -21.61 16.03
N ASP A 367 16.16 -21.80 15.97
CA ASP A 367 15.30 -21.95 17.13
C ASP A 367 14.23 -23.02 16.86
N LYS A 368 13.39 -23.31 17.88
CA LYS A 368 12.25 -24.20 17.75
C LYS A 368 11.14 -23.52 16.96
N ASP A 369 10.39 -24.32 16.23
CA ASP A 369 9.19 -23.85 15.54
C ASP A 369 8.22 -23.23 16.55
N HIS A 370 7.63 -22.10 16.17
CA HIS A 370 6.62 -21.40 16.94
C HIS A 370 5.22 -21.87 16.49
N LEU A 371 4.47 -22.47 17.41
CA LEU A 371 3.12 -22.97 17.11
C LEU A 371 2.08 -21.90 17.44
N ILE A 372 1.18 -21.65 16.51
CA ILE A 372 0.02 -20.75 16.69
C ILE A 372 -1.28 -21.52 16.40
N ASN A 373 -2.32 -21.21 17.16
CA ASN A 373 -3.65 -21.78 16.94
C ASN A 373 -4.54 -20.73 16.28
N LEU A 374 -4.86 -20.94 15.01
CA LEU A 374 -5.73 -20.08 14.24
C LEU A 374 -7.18 -20.51 14.43
N ILE A 375 -8.01 -19.59 14.91
CA ILE A 375 -9.46 -19.78 15.08
C ILE A 375 -10.17 -18.85 14.11
N THR A 376 -11.08 -19.39 13.31
CA THR A 376 -11.88 -18.61 12.35
C THR A 376 -13.35 -18.76 12.65
N THR A 377 -14.01 -17.68 13.01
CA THR A 377 -15.45 -17.59 13.22
C THR A 377 -16.18 -17.29 11.92
N ARG A 378 -17.49 -17.17 11.95
CA ARG A 378 -18.33 -16.65 10.86
C ARG A 378 -17.86 -15.27 10.35
N ASN A 379 -17.38 -14.41 11.24
CA ASN A 379 -16.95 -13.05 10.92
C ASN A 379 -15.50 -12.99 10.39
N GLY A 380 -14.72 -14.05 10.56
CA GLY A 380 -13.34 -14.18 10.10
C GLY A 380 -12.38 -14.66 11.18
N PRO A 381 -11.07 -14.54 10.96
CA PRO A 381 -10.06 -15.00 11.92
C PRO A 381 -10.08 -14.16 13.20
N ILE A 382 -9.82 -14.86 14.33
CA ILE A 382 -9.61 -14.21 15.64
C ILE A 382 -8.25 -13.51 15.63
N VAL A 383 -8.26 -12.21 15.93
CA VAL A 383 -7.10 -11.30 15.85
C VAL A 383 -6.79 -10.55 17.14
N ASP A 384 -7.44 -10.86 18.26
CA ASP A 384 -7.23 -10.16 19.54
C ASP A 384 -5.75 -10.14 19.96
N HIS A 385 -5.00 -11.21 19.69
CA HIS A 385 -3.55 -11.29 19.95
C HIS A 385 -2.72 -10.29 19.12
N LEU A 386 -3.24 -9.78 18.00
CA LEU A 386 -2.60 -8.77 17.15
C LEU A 386 -2.94 -7.33 17.59
N LEU A 387 -3.92 -7.17 18.48
CA LEU A 387 -4.35 -5.85 18.93
C LEU A 387 -3.32 -5.25 19.90
N PRO A 388 -3.21 -3.92 19.97
CA PRO A 388 -2.38 -3.28 20.98
C PRO A 388 -2.91 -3.55 22.40
N SER A 389 -2.01 -3.69 23.37
CA SER A 389 -2.37 -3.64 24.79
C SER A 389 -2.94 -2.25 25.11
N PRO A 390 -4.05 -2.09 25.86
CA PRO A 390 -4.74 -3.10 26.68
C PRO A 390 -5.89 -3.84 25.98
N LEU A 391 -6.12 -3.65 24.69
CA LEU A 391 -7.28 -4.21 23.99
C LEU A 391 -7.22 -5.75 23.83
N LYS A 392 -6.02 -6.34 23.93
CA LYS A 392 -5.82 -7.81 23.92
C LYS A 392 -6.66 -8.55 24.98
N SER A 393 -6.95 -7.88 26.11
CA SER A 393 -7.70 -8.48 27.23
C SER A 393 -9.21 -8.42 27.10
N LEU A 394 -9.76 -7.86 26.02
CA LEU A 394 -11.20 -7.68 25.85
C LEU A 394 -11.96 -8.97 25.49
N GLY A 395 -11.24 -10.07 25.28
CA GLY A 395 -11.78 -11.35 24.81
C GLY A 395 -11.63 -11.52 23.29
N PRO A 396 -12.17 -12.60 22.73
CA PRO A 396 -11.96 -12.90 21.32
C PRO A 396 -12.56 -11.81 20.42
N VAL A 397 -11.74 -11.33 19.48
CA VAL A 397 -12.11 -10.35 18.48
C VAL A 397 -11.80 -10.91 17.10
N SER A 398 -12.79 -10.99 16.23
CA SER A 398 -12.60 -11.44 14.85
C SER A 398 -12.47 -10.27 13.88
N LEU A 399 -11.79 -10.51 12.77
CA LEU A 399 -11.59 -9.57 11.67
C LEU A 399 -12.48 -9.95 10.49
N LYS A 400 -13.32 -9.04 10.03
CA LYS A 400 -13.97 -9.11 8.73
C LYS A 400 -13.33 -8.10 7.79
N TRP A 401 -12.85 -8.57 6.64
CA TRP A 401 -12.10 -7.75 5.69
C TRP A 401 -12.48 -8.09 4.24
N VAL A 402 -12.70 -7.07 3.41
CA VAL A 402 -13.02 -7.24 1.97
C VAL A 402 -11.92 -8.03 1.25
N GLY A 403 -10.66 -7.90 1.68
CA GLY A 403 -9.54 -8.62 1.10
C GLY A 403 -9.55 -10.14 1.26
N PHE A 404 -10.53 -10.72 1.98
CA PHE A 404 -10.77 -12.17 1.98
C PHE A 404 -11.55 -12.65 0.76
N ASN A 405 -12.21 -11.74 0.05
CA ASN A 405 -12.91 -12.05 -1.19
C ASN A 405 -11.91 -12.03 -2.36
N PHE A 406 -12.27 -12.71 -3.44
CA PHE A 406 -11.54 -12.60 -4.70
C PHE A 406 -11.55 -11.15 -5.20
N SER A 407 -10.41 -10.69 -5.69
CA SER A 407 -10.25 -9.37 -6.29
C SER A 407 -9.29 -9.44 -7.47
N ASP A 408 -9.65 -8.83 -8.57
CA ASP A 408 -8.94 -8.92 -9.85
C ASP A 408 -8.15 -7.64 -10.19
N GLU A 409 -7.49 -7.05 -9.18
CA GLU A 409 -6.74 -5.81 -9.38
C GLU A 409 -5.63 -5.94 -10.41
N LEU A 410 -5.02 -7.11 -10.52
CA LEU A 410 -3.93 -7.29 -11.48
C LEU A 410 -4.44 -7.17 -12.91
N THR A 411 -5.56 -7.83 -13.25
CA THR A 411 -6.17 -7.67 -14.58
C THR A 411 -6.63 -6.23 -14.79
N CYS A 412 -7.30 -5.63 -13.80
CA CYS A 412 -7.71 -4.22 -13.85
C CYS A 412 -6.52 -3.29 -14.15
N LEU A 413 -5.40 -3.50 -13.48
CA LEU A 413 -4.18 -2.71 -13.65
C LEU A 413 -3.59 -2.89 -15.06
N LEU A 414 -3.51 -4.12 -15.54
CA LEU A 414 -2.99 -4.42 -16.88
C LEU A 414 -3.89 -3.83 -17.98
N GLU A 415 -5.22 -3.84 -17.80
CA GLU A 415 -6.15 -3.20 -18.72
C GLU A 415 -6.04 -1.66 -18.66
N LEU A 416 -5.88 -1.07 -17.46
CA LEU A 416 -5.60 0.36 -17.32
C LEU A 416 -4.34 0.76 -18.09
N ASN A 417 -3.29 -0.06 -18.02
CA ASN A 417 -2.02 0.20 -18.72
C ASN A 417 -2.17 0.20 -20.26
N LYS A 418 -3.26 -0.37 -20.81
CA LYS A 418 -3.59 -0.37 -22.26
C LYS A 418 -4.68 0.62 -22.64
N SER A 419 -5.35 1.26 -21.68
CA SER A 419 -6.50 2.14 -21.91
C SER A 419 -6.15 3.32 -22.82
N LYS A 420 -7.10 3.72 -23.68
CA LYS A 420 -6.91 4.72 -24.74
C LYS A 420 -7.54 6.08 -24.41
N ASN A 421 -8.33 6.16 -23.37
CA ASN A 421 -9.00 7.38 -22.93
C ASN A 421 -9.51 7.22 -21.49
N CYS A 422 -9.98 8.33 -20.90
CA CYS A 422 -10.51 8.34 -19.52
C CYS A 422 -11.63 7.32 -19.29
N LYS A 423 -12.53 7.12 -20.26
CA LYS A 423 -13.68 6.18 -20.09
C LYS A 423 -13.20 4.74 -20.04
N GLU A 424 -12.29 4.34 -20.93
CA GLU A 424 -11.68 3.00 -20.88
C GLU A 424 -10.90 2.80 -19.57
N GLY A 425 -10.15 3.84 -19.12
CA GLY A 425 -9.46 3.81 -17.83
C GLY A 425 -10.41 3.60 -16.65
N ILE A 426 -11.57 4.26 -16.62
CA ILE A 426 -12.61 4.03 -15.61
C ILE A 426 -13.15 2.59 -15.71
N SER A 427 -13.50 2.14 -16.92
CA SER A 427 -14.08 0.80 -17.12
C SER A 427 -13.10 -0.32 -16.73
N SER A 428 -11.80 -0.16 -16.96
CA SER A 428 -10.80 -1.14 -16.56
C SER A 428 -10.77 -1.40 -15.04
N LEU A 429 -11.30 -0.46 -14.23
CA LEU A 429 -11.28 -0.53 -12.76
C LEU A 429 -12.56 -1.14 -12.16
N GLU A 430 -13.54 -1.60 -12.97
CA GLU A 430 -14.83 -2.08 -12.47
C GLU A 430 -14.73 -3.29 -11.54
N ASN A 431 -13.81 -4.23 -11.82
CA ASN A 431 -13.59 -5.43 -10.99
C ASN A 431 -12.58 -5.24 -9.86
N TRP A 432 -12.18 -4.00 -9.60
CA TRP A 432 -11.29 -3.67 -8.49
C TRP A 432 -12.05 -3.68 -7.16
N GLU A 433 -11.69 -4.59 -6.24
CA GLU A 433 -12.40 -4.76 -4.98
C GLU A 433 -11.66 -4.14 -3.78
N VAL A 434 -10.34 -4.31 -3.71
CA VAL A 434 -9.48 -3.87 -2.59
C VAL A 434 -8.06 -3.57 -3.05
N PRO A 435 -7.39 -2.52 -2.54
CA PRO A 435 -7.90 -1.49 -1.62
C PRO A 435 -8.86 -0.50 -2.30
N THR A 436 -9.54 0.32 -1.50
CA THR A 436 -10.23 1.48 -2.07
C THR A 436 -9.20 2.52 -2.48
N TRP A 437 -9.16 2.85 -3.77
CA TRP A 437 -8.24 3.84 -4.31
C TRP A 437 -8.96 4.99 -5.01
N SER A 438 -8.29 6.13 -5.02
CA SER A 438 -8.66 7.34 -5.76
C SER A 438 -7.76 7.46 -6.98
N PHE A 439 -8.30 7.19 -8.15
CA PHE A 439 -7.62 7.41 -9.43
C PHE A 439 -7.93 8.79 -9.99
N VAL A 440 -6.90 9.50 -10.43
CA VAL A 440 -7.04 10.64 -11.34
C VAL A 440 -6.47 10.23 -12.68
N ILE A 441 -7.18 10.52 -13.76
CA ILE A 441 -6.77 10.16 -15.13
C ILE A 441 -6.93 11.39 -16.02
N GLY A 442 -5.97 11.62 -16.91
CA GLY A 442 -6.08 12.60 -17.99
C GLY A 442 -5.70 11.94 -19.31
N ASP A 443 -6.41 12.25 -20.39
CA ASP A 443 -6.15 11.67 -21.71
C ASP A 443 -5.67 12.71 -22.74
N ASN A 444 -5.12 12.21 -23.84
CA ASN A 444 -4.59 13.03 -24.93
C ASN A 444 -5.68 13.73 -25.79
N LYS A 445 -6.97 13.52 -25.47
CA LYS A 445 -8.11 14.24 -26.08
C LYS A 445 -8.53 15.45 -25.27
N GLY A 446 -7.97 15.63 -24.07
CA GLY A 446 -8.24 16.73 -23.17
C GLY A 446 -9.18 16.41 -22.02
N ASP A 447 -9.75 15.20 -21.98
CA ASP A 447 -10.61 14.78 -20.88
C ASP A 447 -9.80 14.50 -19.61
N ILE A 448 -10.40 14.83 -18.46
CA ILE A 448 -9.85 14.47 -17.14
C ILE A 448 -10.95 13.86 -16.27
N CYS A 449 -10.56 12.94 -15.40
CA CYS A 449 -11.51 12.35 -14.46
C CYS A 449 -10.89 11.99 -13.12
N TYR A 450 -11.77 11.83 -12.14
CA TYR A 450 -11.50 11.17 -10.87
C TYR A 450 -12.44 9.97 -10.74
N GLN A 451 -11.92 8.85 -10.27
CA GLN A 451 -12.67 7.64 -9.98
C GLN A 451 -12.26 7.03 -8.65
N SER A 452 -13.20 6.86 -7.74
CA SER A 452 -13.04 6.01 -6.58
C SER A 452 -13.28 4.55 -6.95
N THR A 453 -12.40 3.65 -6.51
CA THR A 453 -12.52 2.20 -6.75
C THR A 453 -12.65 1.43 -5.44
N GLY A 454 -12.85 0.14 -5.55
CA GLY A 454 -12.95 -0.78 -4.43
C GLY A 454 -14.39 -0.99 -3.96
N SER A 455 -14.58 -2.00 -3.13
CA SER A 455 -15.88 -2.31 -2.54
C SER A 455 -16.00 -1.72 -1.14
N ILE A 456 -17.02 -0.88 -0.93
CA ILE A 456 -17.32 -0.28 0.37
C ILE A 456 -18.56 -0.98 0.94
N PRO A 457 -18.45 -1.72 2.07
CA PRO A 457 -19.60 -2.37 2.68
C PRO A 457 -20.61 -1.35 3.23
N ILE A 458 -21.90 -1.60 2.99
CA ILE A 458 -22.99 -0.89 3.62
C ILE A 458 -23.30 -1.56 4.96
N ARG A 459 -23.35 -0.77 6.01
CA ARG A 459 -23.51 -1.20 7.40
C ARG A 459 -24.64 -0.44 8.08
N ASN A 460 -25.39 -1.16 8.91
CA ASN A 460 -26.28 -0.49 9.87
C ASN A 460 -25.41 0.18 10.96
N ASN A 461 -25.70 1.43 11.30
CA ASN A 461 -25.12 2.15 12.43
C ASN A 461 -23.57 2.02 12.51
N TRP A 462 -22.87 2.28 11.38
CA TRP A 462 -21.40 2.20 11.38
C TRP A 462 -20.79 3.24 12.33
N ASN A 463 -19.89 2.75 13.15
CA ASN A 463 -19.00 3.55 13.97
C ASN A 463 -17.57 2.98 13.87
N ARG A 464 -16.59 3.66 14.43
CA ARG A 464 -15.19 3.25 14.39
C ARG A 464 -14.78 2.28 15.50
N ARG A 465 -15.74 1.59 16.13
CA ARG A 465 -15.55 0.73 17.30
C ARG A 465 -15.73 -0.74 16.93
N PHE A 466 -15.49 -1.60 17.92
CA PHE A 466 -15.82 -3.01 17.77
C PHE A 466 -17.34 -3.18 17.64
N ARG A 467 -17.74 -4.06 16.77
CA ARG A 467 -19.12 -4.46 16.56
C ARG A 467 -19.43 -5.70 17.40
N ASP A 468 -20.66 -5.89 17.80
CA ASP A 468 -21.08 -7.14 18.46
C ASP A 468 -21.17 -8.27 17.41
N GLY A 469 -20.34 -9.30 17.59
CA GLY A 469 -20.26 -10.42 16.66
C GLY A 469 -21.43 -11.39 16.78
N SER A 470 -22.20 -11.33 17.86
CA SER A 470 -23.37 -12.19 18.09
C SER A 470 -24.66 -11.67 17.44
N ASP A 471 -24.70 -10.38 17.07
CA ASP A 471 -25.88 -9.70 16.55
C ASP A 471 -25.84 -9.61 15.02
N PRO A 472 -26.80 -10.25 14.29
CA PRO A 472 -26.86 -10.20 12.83
C PRO A 472 -27.03 -8.79 12.26
N GLU A 473 -27.64 -7.84 13.00
CA GLU A 473 -27.80 -6.44 12.57
C GLU A 473 -26.46 -5.72 12.39
N ASN A 474 -25.39 -6.23 13.02
CA ASN A 474 -24.04 -5.72 12.84
C ASN A 474 -23.32 -6.28 11.60
N SER A 475 -23.90 -7.24 10.90
CA SER A 475 -23.32 -7.80 9.68
C SER A 475 -23.33 -6.79 8.53
N TRP A 476 -22.41 -6.95 7.58
CA TRP A 476 -22.47 -6.21 6.33
C TRP A 476 -23.72 -6.59 5.54
N GLN A 477 -24.48 -5.60 5.10
CA GLN A 477 -25.72 -5.82 4.36
C GLN A 477 -25.45 -6.11 2.88
N THR A 478 -24.71 -5.21 2.25
CA THR A 478 -24.30 -5.27 0.85
C THR A 478 -23.11 -4.35 0.62
N PHE A 479 -22.77 -4.07 -0.63
CA PHE A 479 -21.76 -3.10 -1.03
C PHE A 479 -22.37 -1.95 -1.82
N ILE A 480 -21.72 -0.79 -1.80
CA ILE A 480 -22.08 0.32 -2.68
C ILE A 480 -21.92 -0.17 -4.13
N PRO A 481 -22.96 -0.01 -4.99
CA PRO A 481 -22.84 -0.39 -6.40
C PRO A 481 -21.67 0.34 -7.09
N LYS A 482 -20.90 -0.35 -7.91
CA LYS A 482 -19.73 0.24 -8.57
C LYS A 482 -20.03 1.49 -9.37
N LYS A 483 -21.18 1.52 -10.08
CA LYS A 483 -21.67 2.67 -10.85
C LYS A 483 -21.97 3.91 -10.00
N ASP A 484 -22.21 3.71 -8.70
CA ASP A 484 -22.59 4.77 -7.76
C ASP A 484 -21.38 5.23 -6.90
N MET A 485 -20.20 4.68 -7.18
CA MET A 485 -18.97 5.10 -6.50
C MET A 485 -18.64 6.57 -6.83
N PRO A 486 -18.10 7.33 -5.85
CA PRO A 486 -17.75 8.74 -6.08
C PRO A 486 -16.84 8.92 -7.30
N SER A 487 -17.27 9.74 -8.24
CA SER A 487 -16.55 10.03 -9.49
C SER A 487 -16.80 11.46 -9.96
N ILE A 488 -15.86 11.99 -10.74
CA ILE A 488 -15.96 13.29 -11.42
C ILE A 488 -15.45 13.10 -12.84
N TYR A 489 -16.14 13.65 -13.83
CA TYR A 489 -15.71 13.68 -15.22
C TYR A 489 -15.76 15.11 -15.75
N ASN A 490 -14.64 15.63 -16.27
CA ASN A 490 -14.49 16.98 -16.78
C ASN A 490 -15.03 18.07 -15.84
N PRO A 491 -14.46 18.20 -14.62
CA PRO A 491 -14.92 19.21 -13.66
C PRO A 491 -14.76 20.63 -14.21
N SER A 492 -15.75 21.49 -13.89
CA SER A 492 -15.76 22.89 -14.32
C SER A 492 -14.58 23.70 -13.80
N GLU A 493 -13.98 23.29 -12.71
CA GLU A 493 -12.78 23.88 -12.12
C GLU A 493 -11.50 23.61 -12.95
N GLY A 494 -11.59 22.66 -13.87
CA GLY A 494 -10.49 22.23 -14.71
C GLY A 494 -9.45 21.39 -13.96
N TYR A 495 -9.76 20.83 -12.79
CA TYR A 495 -8.88 19.92 -12.05
C TYR A 495 -9.65 18.93 -11.16
N ALA A 496 -9.04 17.80 -10.85
CA ALA A 496 -9.42 16.91 -9.76
C ALA A 496 -8.21 16.58 -8.91
N ARG A 497 -8.42 16.27 -7.62
CA ARG A 497 -7.33 16.00 -6.67
C ARG A 497 -7.76 15.07 -5.54
N SER A 498 -6.80 14.38 -4.95
CA SER A 498 -6.97 13.64 -3.70
C SER A 498 -5.69 13.71 -2.86
N ALA A 499 -5.85 13.77 -1.55
CA ALA A 499 -4.79 13.69 -0.57
C ALA A 499 -5.21 12.83 0.63
N ASN A 500 -5.86 11.70 0.37
CA ASN A 500 -6.48 10.80 1.35
C ASN A 500 -7.57 11.46 2.20
N ASN A 501 -8.10 12.59 1.78
CA ASN A 501 -9.18 13.33 2.43
C ASN A 501 -10.54 12.70 2.14
N ARG A 502 -11.58 13.18 2.79
CA ARG A 502 -12.97 12.69 2.66
C ARG A 502 -13.40 12.61 1.19
N LEU A 503 -14.01 11.49 0.80
CA LEU A 503 -14.45 11.26 -0.58
C LEU A 503 -15.54 12.22 -1.02
N ALA A 504 -16.59 12.36 -0.24
CA ALA A 504 -17.73 13.23 -0.49
C ALA A 504 -18.34 13.68 0.85
N PRO A 505 -19.11 14.77 0.85
CA PRO A 505 -19.88 15.22 2.02
C PRO A 505 -20.88 14.17 2.53
N GLU A 506 -21.46 14.43 3.70
CA GLU A 506 -22.33 13.46 4.37
C GLU A 506 -23.67 13.21 3.68
N ASP A 507 -24.09 14.09 2.80
CA ASP A 507 -25.33 13.99 2.02
C ASP A 507 -25.15 13.22 0.70
N PHE A 508 -24.00 12.56 0.51
CA PHE A 508 -23.80 11.65 -0.61
C PHE A 508 -24.83 10.50 -0.56
N PRO A 509 -25.38 10.02 -1.70
CA PRO A 509 -26.49 9.06 -1.73
C PRO A 509 -26.25 7.75 -0.98
N HIS A 510 -25.00 7.32 -0.90
CA HIS A 510 -24.62 6.11 -0.18
C HIS A 510 -23.83 6.42 1.09
N PRO A 511 -23.94 5.60 2.15
CA PRO A 511 -23.21 5.80 3.39
C PRO A 511 -21.71 5.49 3.19
N LEU A 512 -20.92 6.53 2.97
CA LEU A 512 -19.48 6.41 2.86
C LEU A 512 -18.87 6.27 4.26
N SER A 513 -18.45 5.09 4.63
CA SER A 513 -17.70 4.84 5.85
C SER A 513 -16.20 4.89 5.57
N GLY A 514 -15.43 5.60 6.41
CA GLY A 514 -13.99 5.73 6.20
C GLY A 514 -13.27 6.43 7.36
N VAL A 515 -11.96 6.41 7.28
CA VAL A 515 -11.07 7.06 8.22
C VAL A 515 -10.08 7.89 7.41
N TRP A 516 -10.50 9.07 7.04
CA TRP A 516 -9.76 9.95 6.15
C TRP A 516 -8.74 10.82 6.87
N ASN A 517 -7.77 11.31 6.13
CA ASN A 517 -6.88 12.35 6.61
C ASN A 517 -7.63 13.69 6.71
N SER A 518 -7.10 14.61 7.52
CA SER A 518 -7.75 15.85 7.93
C SER A 518 -8.07 16.85 6.80
N GLY A 519 -7.62 16.61 5.57
CA GLY A 519 -7.88 17.50 4.44
C GLY A 519 -6.93 18.69 4.30
N TYR A 520 -6.03 18.97 5.24
CA TYR A 520 -5.11 20.11 5.15
C TYR A 520 -4.17 20.02 3.94
N ARG A 521 -3.69 18.82 3.59
CA ARG A 521 -2.91 18.62 2.34
C ARG A 521 -3.77 18.88 1.09
N ALA A 522 -5.01 18.43 1.10
CA ALA A 522 -5.96 18.69 0.02
C ALA A 522 -6.26 20.18 -0.13
N LEU A 523 -6.43 20.91 0.98
CA LEU A 523 -6.58 22.36 1.01
C LEU A 523 -5.37 23.06 0.36
N ARG A 524 -4.15 22.64 0.70
CA ARG A 524 -2.94 23.22 0.12
C ARG A 524 -2.84 22.97 -1.38
N ILE A 525 -3.10 21.74 -1.83
CA ILE A 525 -3.11 21.40 -3.25
C ILE A 525 -4.15 22.26 -4.00
N ARG A 526 -5.35 22.43 -3.45
CA ARG A 526 -6.39 23.29 -4.02
C ARG A 526 -5.91 24.72 -4.18
N GLN A 527 -5.37 25.33 -3.13
CA GLN A 527 -4.84 26.69 -3.18
C GLN A 527 -3.79 26.85 -4.29
N MET A 528 -2.88 25.90 -4.43
CA MET A 528 -1.87 25.92 -5.50
C MET A 528 -2.50 25.79 -6.88
N LEU A 529 -3.45 24.86 -7.09
CA LEU A 529 -4.14 24.66 -8.38
C LEU A 529 -5.04 25.85 -8.78
N GLU A 530 -5.55 26.63 -7.82
CA GLU A 530 -6.35 27.84 -8.04
C GLU A 530 -5.50 29.09 -8.22
N SER A 531 -4.22 29.06 -7.85
CA SER A 531 -3.33 30.24 -7.86
C SER A 531 -2.97 30.72 -9.27
N LYS A 532 -3.08 29.86 -10.30
CA LYS A 532 -2.73 30.20 -11.69
C LYS A 532 -3.48 29.33 -12.69
N SER A 533 -3.43 29.67 -13.96
CA SER A 533 -4.10 28.97 -15.06
C SER A 533 -3.15 28.52 -16.19
N ASN A 534 -1.87 28.52 -15.98
CA ASN A 534 -0.88 28.16 -17.01
C ASN A 534 0.26 27.37 -16.35
N PHE A 535 -0.03 26.11 -15.99
CA PHE A 535 0.92 25.24 -15.27
C PHE A 535 1.96 24.64 -16.20
N THR A 536 3.20 24.60 -15.72
CA THR A 536 4.31 23.90 -16.35
C THR A 536 4.64 22.62 -15.57
N ARG A 537 5.47 21.75 -16.14
CA ARG A 537 6.01 20.58 -15.46
C ARG A 537 6.81 20.98 -14.21
N GLU A 538 7.55 22.08 -14.27
CA GLU A 538 8.33 22.61 -13.16
C GLU A 538 7.43 23.11 -12.01
N ASP A 539 6.25 23.64 -12.32
CA ASP A 539 5.26 23.98 -11.29
C ASP A 539 4.77 22.73 -10.56
N PHE A 540 4.46 21.65 -11.29
CA PHE A 540 4.06 20.38 -10.67
C PHE A 540 5.16 19.79 -9.79
N ALA A 541 6.41 19.84 -10.23
CA ALA A 541 7.56 19.43 -9.41
C ALA A 541 7.69 20.28 -8.14
N LYS A 542 7.48 21.59 -8.21
CA LYS A 542 7.47 22.48 -7.03
C LYS A 542 6.30 22.18 -6.10
N MET A 543 5.13 21.88 -6.65
CA MET A 543 3.96 21.48 -5.85
C MET A 543 4.22 20.19 -5.05
N GLN A 544 4.88 19.20 -5.66
CA GLN A 544 5.25 17.96 -4.96
C GLN A 544 6.29 18.19 -3.85
N LEU A 545 7.11 19.24 -3.96
CA LEU A 545 8.10 19.61 -2.96
C LEU A 545 7.60 20.67 -1.94
N ASP A 546 6.33 21.09 -2.03
CA ASP A 546 5.77 22.06 -1.08
C ASP A 546 5.59 21.43 0.30
N VAL A 547 6.15 22.07 1.32
CA VAL A 547 6.14 21.61 2.72
C VAL A 547 5.30 22.50 3.63
N THR A 548 4.47 23.38 3.08
CA THR A 548 3.62 24.29 3.84
C THR A 548 2.55 23.52 4.60
N SER A 549 2.60 23.56 5.93
CA SER A 549 1.59 22.95 6.80
C SER A 549 0.40 23.88 7.00
N MET A 550 -0.73 23.60 6.35
CA MET A 550 -1.96 24.38 6.54
C MET A 550 -2.55 24.27 7.94
N ARG A 551 -2.33 23.14 8.62
CA ARG A 551 -2.69 23.00 10.04
C ARG A 551 -1.88 23.97 10.90
N ALA A 552 -0.59 24.08 10.66
CA ALA A 552 0.24 25.04 11.37
C ALA A 552 -0.19 26.49 11.07
N VAL A 553 -0.52 26.82 9.82
CA VAL A 553 -1.05 28.14 9.44
C VAL A 553 -2.31 28.49 10.24
N GLU A 554 -3.20 27.51 10.45
CA GLU A 554 -4.44 27.71 11.22
C GLU A 554 -4.19 27.79 12.73
N VAL A 555 -3.43 26.84 13.30
CA VAL A 555 -3.29 26.68 14.76
C VAL A 555 -2.26 27.64 15.37
N LEU A 556 -1.18 27.96 14.64
CA LEU A 556 -0.05 28.73 15.16
C LEU A 556 -0.42 30.09 15.70
N PRO A 557 -1.31 30.92 15.10
CA PRO A 557 -1.74 32.19 15.67
C PRO A 557 -2.36 32.05 17.06
N HIS A 558 -3.20 31.00 17.25
CA HIS A 558 -3.84 30.72 18.55
C HIS A 558 -2.83 30.24 19.59
N LEU A 559 -1.90 29.38 19.18
CA LEU A 559 -0.82 28.93 20.06
C LEU A 559 0.07 30.08 20.51
N ILE A 560 0.53 30.94 19.60
CA ILE A 560 1.35 32.11 19.91
C ILE A 560 0.63 33.03 20.89
N LYS A 561 -0.67 33.29 20.65
CA LYS A 561 -1.49 34.10 21.56
C LYS A 561 -1.58 33.49 22.98
N SER A 562 -1.73 32.17 23.07
CA SER A 562 -1.77 31.47 24.37
C SER A 562 -0.42 31.53 25.09
N LEU A 563 0.70 31.46 24.37
CA LEU A 563 2.05 31.59 24.93
C LEU A 563 2.37 33.01 25.41
N GLU A 564 1.61 34.01 24.96
CA GLU A 564 1.75 35.41 25.47
C GLU A 564 1.32 35.60 26.93
N LEU A 565 0.58 34.65 27.48
CA LEU A 565 0.11 34.66 28.87
C LEU A 565 1.19 34.19 29.86
N SER A 566 2.33 33.69 29.40
CA SER A 566 3.41 33.20 30.27
C SER A 566 4.63 34.14 30.25
N SER A 567 5.22 34.33 31.41
CA SER A 567 6.46 35.08 31.60
C SER A 567 7.71 34.20 31.69
N GLU A 568 7.59 32.90 31.56
CA GLU A 568 8.73 31.99 31.62
C GLU A 568 9.65 32.14 30.40
N GLN A 569 10.98 32.21 30.64
CA GLN A 569 11.98 32.42 29.59
C GLN A 569 11.91 31.33 28.50
N LYS A 570 11.77 30.05 28.89
CA LYS A 570 11.66 28.95 27.94
C LYS A 570 10.45 29.08 26.99
N ILE A 571 9.33 29.61 27.50
CA ILE A 571 8.11 29.85 26.71
C ILE A 571 8.33 31.07 25.79
N SER A 572 9.03 32.09 26.25
CA SER A 572 9.42 33.25 25.42
C SER A 572 10.33 32.84 24.27
N ASP A 573 11.30 31.95 24.52
CA ASP A 573 12.19 31.42 23.50
C ASP A 573 11.41 30.57 22.48
N ALA A 574 10.55 29.64 22.93
CA ALA A 574 9.69 28.84 22.08
C ALA A 574 8.79 29.72 21.18
N LYS A 575 8.16 30.77 21.74
CA LYS A 575 7.36 31.74 20.99
C LYS A 575 8.17 32.45 19.91
N SER A 576 9.42 32.81 20.20
CA SER A 576 10.32 33.44 19.24
C SER A 576 10.61 32.49 18.05
N TYR A 577 10.89 31.22 18.31
CA TYR A 577 11.06 30.22 17.24
C TYR A 577 9.79 30.05 16.41
N LEU A 578 8.63 29.91 17.06
CA LEU A 578 7.35 29.72 16.36
C LEU A 578 6.93 30.95 15.52
N LYS A 579 7.27 32.17 15.94
CA LYS A 579 6.99 33.39 15.16
C LYS A 579 7.86 33.52 13.90
N ASN A 580 9.02 32.87 13.89
CA ASN A 580 9.99 32.94 12.80
C ASN A 580 10.01 31.69 11.93
N TRP A 581 9.14 30.74 12.22
CA TRP A 581 9.04 29.44 11.49
C TRP A 581 8.18 29.51 10.19
#